data_2245416570134cad8549903e3834d515
#
_entry.id   2245416570134cad8549903e3834d515
#
_cell.length_a   1.000
_cell.length_b   1.000
_cell.length_c   1.000
_cell.angle_alpha   90.00
_cell.angle_beta   90.00
_cell.angle_gamma   90.00
#
_symmetry.space_group_name_H-M   'P 1'
#
loop_
_entity.id
_entity.type
_entity.pdbx_description
1 polymer ?
#
loop_
_entity_poly.entity_id
_entity_poly.type
_entity_poly.pdbx_seq_one_letter_code
_entity_poly.pdbx_strand_id
1 'polypeptide(L)'
;MKSVDEPVPGQPLPILPGHSSPGRLERILRAGSFAVTTELAPPDSADPEEVYARARVFDGYADAINATDGSGANCHMSSVAVCALLTRIGYAPVMQISCRDKNRIAIQGDILGGAAMGVCNMLCLTGDGVQAGDHPQAKPVFDLDCVSLLTIARTLRDESHFQSGRKVTSPPHVFLGAAENPSALPHDWRARRLAKKVAAGAQFIQTQYCYDLSLLRSFMRHVEDLGLVGRVFILAGVGPLRSAKTADWMRRNVPGMHIPDALIDRLAGAKDPAREGRDICVEQIQAIRGIPGISGVHVMAYRQEETVAEIIDRSGVLAGRVPWYPGRDRDPPGPRPHGAA
;
A
#
# COMPACT_ATOMS: atom_id res chain seq x y z
N MET A 1 -4.97 31.87 26.44
CA MET A 1 -3.92 31.61 25.46
C MET A 1 -4.34 30.38 24.70
N LYS A 2 -4.70 30.49 23.41
CA LYS A 2 -4.95 29.33 22.56
C LYS A 2 -3.61 28.64 22.33
N SER A 3 -3.55 27.32 22.50
CA SER A 3 -2.35 26.54 22.23
C SER A 3 -1.99 26.67 20.74
N VAL A 4 -0.72 26.88 20.44
CA VAL A 4 -0.17 27.19 19.11
C VAL A 4 -0.23 25.98 18.16
N ASP A 5 -0.80 24.83 18.60
CA ASP A 5 -0.71 23.53 17.94
C ASP A 5 -2.06 22.94 17.44
N GLU A 6 -3.14 23.71 17.45
CA GLU A 6 -4.39 23.21 16.85
C GLU A 6 -4.37 23.39 15.32
N PRO A 7 -4.43 22.30 14.53
CA PRO A 7 -4.47 22.40 13.08
C PRO A 7 -5.73 23.13 12.63
N VAL A 8 -5.56 24.18 11.86
CA VAL A 8 -6.67 24.91 11.23
C VAL A 8 -7.28 24.02 10.13
N PRO A 9 -8.62 23.88 10.04
CA PRO A 9 -9.24 23.13 8.96
C PRO A 9 -8.76 23.62 7.59
N GLY A 10 -8.31 22.67 6.74
CA GLY A 10 -7.81 22.97 5.42
C GLY A 10 -6.33 23.35 5.32
N GLN A 11 -5.60 23.48 6.44
CA GLN A 11 -4.14 23.60 6.40
C GLN A 11 -3.48 22.23 6.47
N PRO A 12 -2.40 22.00 5.68
CA PRO A 12 -1.60 20.79 5.78
C PRO A 12 -1.02 20.64 7.19
N LEU A 13 -1.01 19.44 7.72
CA LEU A 13 -0.35 19.15 8.99
C LEU A 13 1.15 19.49 8.88
N PRO A 14 1.80 19.95 9.97
CA PRO A 14 3.22 20.21 9.95
C PRO A 14 4.03 18.92 9.74
N ILE A 15 5.15 19.03 9.03
CA ILE A 15 6.11 17.93 8.89
C ILE A 15 6.90 17.86 10.19
N LEU A 16 6.84 16.70 10.87
CA LEU A 16 7.56 16.51 12.12
C LEU A 16 9.06 16.30 11.87
N PRO A 17 9.94 16.59 12.84
CA PRO A 17 11.37 16.30 12.72
C PRO A 17 11.62 14.84 12.33
N GLY A 18 12.46 14.62 11.34
CA GLY A 18 12.77 13.28 10.79
C GLY A 18 11.71 12.66 9.88
N HIS A 19 10.61 13.38 9.58
CA HIS A 19 9.59 12.97 8.62
C HIS A 19 9.85 13.61 7.25
N SER A 20 9.42 12.92 6.20
CA SER A 20 9.48 13.40 4.80
C SER A 20 8.16 13.99 4.33
N SER A 21 7.09 13.70 5.06
CA SER A 21 5.73 14.11 4.71
C SER A 21 4.91 14.48 5.95
N PRO A 22 3.81 15.21 5.79
CA PRO A 22 2.85 15.45 6.88
C PRO A 22 1.89 14.27 7.07
N GLY A 23 2.02 13.18 6.28
CA GLY A 23 1.05 12.11 6.14
C GLY A 23 0.89 11.20 7.37
N ARG A 24 -0.34 10.72 7.59
CA ARG A 24 -0.67 9.82 8.70
C ARG A 24 0.14 8.51 8.67
N LEU A 25 0.33 7.88 7.49
CA LEU A 25 1.03 6.61 7.39
C LEU A 25 2.46 6.71 7.95
N GLU A 26 3.19 7.75 7.57
CA GLU A 26 4.54 7.99 8.07
C GLU A 26 4.54 8.19 9.59
N ARG A 27 3.58 8.95 10.12
CA ARG A 27 3.45 9.19 11.57
C ARG A 27 3.22 7.90 12.35
N ILE A 28 2.30 7.05 11.89
CA ILE A 28 1.98 5.76 12.52
C ILE A 28 3.21 4.84 12.53
N LEU A 29 3.89 4.73 11.40
CA LEU A 29 5.07 3.88 11.26
C LEU A 29 6.25 4.37 12.13
N ARG A 30 6.54 5.68 12.13
CA ARG A 30 7.62 6.25 12.94
C ARG A 30 7.31 6.25 14.43
N ALA A 31 6.05 6.26 14.82
CA ALA A 31 5.64 6.06 16.20
C ALA A 31 5.77 4.59 16.68
N GLY A 32 6.23 3.67 15.82
CA GLY A 32 6.37 2.25 16.14
C GLY A 32 5.04 1.49 16.24
N SER A 33 3.94 2.09 15.77
CA SER A 33 2.65 1.40 15.70
C SER A 33 2.60 0.46 14.52
N PHE A 34 1.99 -0.72 14.73
CA PHE A 34 1.79 -1.69 13.64
C PHE A 34 0.73 -1.15 12.67
N ALA A 35 1.16 -0.75 11.46
CA ALA A 35 0.31 -0.09 10.49
C ALA A 35 -0.60 -1.08 9.75
N VAL A 36 -1.79 -0.61 9.38
CA VAL A 36 -2.72 -1.34 8.52
C VAL A 36 -3.02 -0.49 7.29
N THR A 37 -2.63 -0.95 6.12
CA THR A 37 -2.99 -0.33 4.85
C THR A 37 -3.89 -1.26 4.05
N THR A 38 -4.75 -0.68 3.21
CA THR A 38 -5.66 -1.41 2.33
C THR A 38 -5.50 -0.92 0.90
N GLU A 39 -6.22 -1.54 -0.01
CA GLU A 39 -6.23 -1.18 -1.42
C GLU A 39 -7.65 -0.91 -1.89
N LEU A 40 -7.85 0.18 -2.61
CA LEU A 40 -9.06 0.53 -3.32
C LEU A 40 -8.79 0.37 -4.81
N ALA A 41 -9.56 -0.50 -5.47
CA ALA A 41 -9.55 -0.58 -6.92
C ALA A 41 -10.29 0.64 -7.48
N PRO A 42 -9.63 1.51 -8.29
CA PRO A 42 -10.33 2.61 -8.93
C PRO A 42 -11.54 2.14 -9.73
N PRO A 43 -12.66 2.87 -9.71
CA PRO A 43 -13.84 2.48 -10.47
C PRO A 43 -13.66 2.68 -11.98
N ASP A 44 -14.45 1.95 -12.76
CA ASP A 44 -14.63 2.16 -14.20
C ASP A 44 -15.71 3.22 -14.44
N SER A 45 -15.58 4.37 -13.83
CA SER A 45 -16.61 5.40 -13.72
C SER A 45 -15.99 6.79 -13.61
N ALA A 46 -16.72 7.82 -14.01
CA ALA A 46 -16.39 9.21 -13.75
C ALA A 46 -17.12 9.78 -12.52
N ASP A 47 -17.91 8.96 -11.83
CA ASP A 47 -18.65 9.37 -10.64
C ASP A 47 -17.74 9.33 -9.39
N PRO A 48 -17.46 10.48 -8.73
CA PRO A 48 -16.65 10.51 -7.51
C PRO A 48 -17.30 9.77 -6.33
N GLU A 49 -18.63 9.65 -6.29
CA GLU A 49 -19.32 8.97 -5.20
C GLU A 49 -18.99 7.48 -5.14
N GLU A 50 -18.65 6.84 -6.26
CA GLU A 50 -18.19 5.45 -6.26
C GLU A 50 -16.84 5.31 -5.52
N VAL A 51 -15.94 6.29 -5.65
CA VAL A 51 -14.67 6.31 -4.90
C VAL A 51 -14.96 6.51 -3.41
N TYR A 52 -15.82 7.47 -3.07
CA TYR A 52 -16.14 7.77 -1.69
C TYR A 52 -16.86 6.63 -0.97
N ALA A 53 -17.80 5.98 -1.66
CA ALA A 53 -18.53 4.84 -1.11
C ALA A 53 -17.60 3.69 -0.75
N ARG A 54 -16.67 3.33 -1.66
CA ARG A 54 -15.68 2.27 -1.42
C ARG A 54 -14.71 2.63 -0.29
N ALA A 55 -14.28 3.90 -0.20
CA ALA A 55 -13.36 4.33 0.83
C ALA A 55 -13.98 4.30 2.24
N ARG A 56 -15.26 4.69 2.38
CA ARG A 56 -15.98 4.70 3.68
C ARG A 56 -16.04 3.34 4.37
N VAL A 57 -15.94 2.24 3.63
CA VAL A 57 -15.89 0.89 4.18
C VAL A 57 -14.66 0.70 5.10
N PHE A 58 -13.59 1.45 4.85
CA PHE A 58 -12.34 1.37 5.62
C PHE A 58 -12.29 2.32 6.82
N ASP A 59 -13.37 3.07 7.09
CA ASP A 59 -13.46 3.99 8.23
C ASP A 59 -13.18 3.26 9.55
N GLY A 60 -12.16 3.73 10.25
CA GLY A 60 -11.69 3.13 11.50
C GLY A 60 -10.87 1.85 11.36
N TYR A 61 -10.62 1.35 10.14
CA TYR A 61 -9.89 0.10 9.90
C TYR A 61 -8.53 0.28 9.23
N ALA A 62 -8.30 1.37 8.52
CA ALA A 62 -7.06 1.58 7.78
C ALA A 62 -6.33 2.86 8.17
N ASP A 63 -5.00 2.81 8.18
CA ASP A 63 -4.12 3.98 8.36
C ASP A 63 -3.88 4.71 7.05
N ALA A 64 -3.94 4.00 5.93
CA ALA A 64 -3.89 4.55 4.58
C ALA A 64 -4.53 3.61 3.57
N ILE A 65 -5.02 4.17 2.47
CA ILE A 65 -5.70 3.45 1.38
C ILE A 65 -4.90 3.64 0.10
N ASN A 66 -4.42 2.57 -0.50
CA ASN A 66 -3.77 2.62 -1.82
C ASN A 66 -4.83 2.81 -2.92
N ALA A 67 -4.57 3.73 -3.84
CA ALA A 67 -5.24 3.79 -5.13
C ALA A 67 -4.35 3.15 -6.19
N THR A 68 -4.80 2.05 -6.80
CA THR A 68 -4.00 1.32 -7.80
C THR A 68 -3.89 2.09 -9.11
N ASP A 69 -2.80 1.91 -9.85
CA ASP A 69 -2.54 2.56 -11.14
C ASP A 69 -2.56 1.53 -12.27
N GLY A 70 -3.71 1.34 -12.90
CA GLY A 70 -3.91 0.38 -13.99
C GLY A 70 -3.62 -1.06 -13.57
N SER A 71 -4.18 -1.50 -12.45
CA SER A 71 -4.00 -2.85 -11.90
C SER A 71 -4.35 -3.93 -12.93
N GLY A 72 -3.47 -4.93 -13.08
CA GLY A 72 -3.63 -5.99 -14.08
C GLY A 72 -3.56 -5.49 -15.52
N ALA A 73 -3.01 -4.29 -15.77
CA ALA A 73 -2.98 -3.62 -17.07
C ALA A 73 -4.36 -3.29 -17.65
N ASN A 74 -5.39 -3.16 -16.79
CA ASN A 74 -6.72 -2.73 -17.19
C ASN A 74 -6.90 -1.22 -17.05
N CYS A 75 -7.79 -0.66 -17.89
CA CYS A 75 -8.14 0.75 -17.82
C CYS A 75 -9.12 1.01 -16.67
N HIS A 76 -8.79 1.95 -15.79
CA HIS A 76 -9.60 2.42 -14.66
C HIS A 76 -9.42 3.92 -14.47
N MET A 77 -10.17 4.54 -13.57
CA MET A 77 -9.90 5.91 -13.14
C MET A 77 -8.45 6.01 -12.65
N SER A 78 -7.74 7.10 -13.02
CA SER A 78 -6.31 7.22 -12.66
C SER A 78 -6.08 7.30 -11.14
N SER A 79 -4.99 6.71 -10.68
CA SER A 79 -4.55 6.75 -9.28
C SER A 79 -4.46 8.20 -8.76
N VAL A 80 -3.94 9.12 -9.56
CA VAL A 80 -3.82 10.54 -9.22
C VAL A 80 -5.19 11.15 -8.93
N ALA A 81 -6.19 10.88 -9.78
CA ALA A 81 -7.54 11.40 -9.60
C ALA A 81 -8.21 10.81 -8.35
N VAL A 82 -8.12 9.49 -8.15
CA VAL A 82 -8.65 8.83 -6.95
C VAL A 82 -8.02 9.39 -5.68
N CYS A 83 -6.69 9.55 -5.66
CA CYS A 83 -6.00 10.12 -4.51
C CYS A 83 -6.40 11.56 -4.23
N ALA A 84 -6.59 12.39 -5.26
CA ALA A 84 -7.09 13.75 -5.09
C ALA A 84 -8.49 13.78 -4.47
N LEU A 85 -9.40 12.92 -4.95
CA LEU A 85 -10.75 12.79 -4.40
C LEU A 85 -10.71 12.33 -2.92
N LEU A 86 -9.91 11.32 -2.60
CA LEU A 86 -9.76 10.82 -1.23
C LEU A 86 -9.17 11.87 -0.29
N THR A 87 -8.12 12.58 -0.72
CA THR A 87 -7.50 13.65 0.08
C THR A 87 -8.50 14.77 0.36
N ARG A 88 -9.33 15.13 -0.62
CA ARG A 88 -10.37 16.17 -0.48
C ARG A 88 -11.37 15.88 0.66
N ILE A 89 -11.65 14.62 0.94
CA ILE A 89 -12.55 14.19 2.02
C ILE A 89 -11.80 13.69 3.26
N GLY A 90 -10.49 13.97 3.35
CA GLY A 90 -9.68 13.80 4.55
C GLY A 90 -9.00 12.45 4.72
N TYR A 91 -9.02 11.55 3.71
CA TYR A 91 -8.24 10.31 3.77
C TYR A 91 -6.75 10.56 3.53
N ALA A 92 -5.94 9.58 3.92
CA ALA A 92 -4.50 9.54 3.67
C ALA A 92 -4.16 8.50 2.58
N PRO A 93 -4.41 8.81 1.29
CA PRO A 93 -4.18 7.84 0.22
C PRO A 93 -2.69 7.57 0.00
N VAL A 94 -2.41 6.38 -0.54
CA VAL A 94 -1.12 6.03 -1.14
C VAL A 94 -1.30 6.02 -2.66
N MET A 95 -0.72 6.99 -3.33
CA MET A 95 -0.75 7.12 -4.78
C MET A 95 0.20 6.11 -5.42
N GLN A 96 -0.33 5.10 -6.08
CA GLN A 96 0.49 4.21 -6.89
C GLN A 96 0.85 4.90 -8.22
N ILE A 97 2.09 4.75 -8.64
CA ILE A 97 2.57 5.22 -9.96
C ILE A 97 3.26 4.07 -10.66
N SER A 98 2.70 3.67 -11.79
CA SER A 98 3.26 2.67 -12.70
C SER A 98 4.08 3.35 -13.81
N CYS A 99 5.24 2.78 -14.13
CA CYS A 99 6.08 3.24 -15.24
C CYS A 99 5.61 2.69 -16.61
N ARG A 100 4.61 1.80 -16.63
CA ARG A 100 4.14 1.14 -17.85
C ARG A 100 3.57 2.11 -18.88
N ASP A 101 2.72 3.04 -18.44
CA ASP A 101 1.88 3.84 -19.34
C ASP A 101 2.39 5.28 -19.52
N LYS A 102 3.42 5.69 -18.76
CA LYS A 102 3.86 7.07 -18.65
C LYS A 102 5.38 7.20 -18.79
N ASN A 103 5.83 8.22 -19.50
CA ASN A 103 7.24 8.56 -19.52
C ASN A 103 7.61 9.46 -18.32
N ARG A 104 8.90 9.71 -18.14
CA ARG A 104 9.43 10.51 -17.01
C ARG A 104 8.88 11.94 -16.93
N ILE A 105 8.44 12.52 -18.06
CA ILE A 105 7.85 13.87 -18.06
C ILE A 105 6.48 13.81 -17.39
N ALA A 106 5.60 12.89 -17.82
CA ALA A 106 4.27 12.69 -17.26
C ALA A 106 4.36 12.29 -15.78
N ILE A 107 5.25 11.35 -15.43
CA ILE A 107 5.43 10.88 -14.06
C ILE A 107 5.85 12.01 -13.12
N GLN A 108 6.83 12.85 -13.50
CA GLN A 108 7.23 13.99 -12.67
C GLN A 108 6.09 15.02 -12.53
N GLY A 109 5.29 15.20 -13.57
CA GLY A 109 4.07 16.00 -13.51
C GLY A 109 3.04 15.45 -12.53
N ASP A 110 2.80 14.15 -12.56
CA ASP A 110 1.88 13.45 -11.65
C ASP A 110 2.33 13.55 -10.18
N ILE A 111 3.65 13.43 -9.92
CA ILE A 111 4.21 13.59 -8.57
C ILE A 111 3.94 15.00 -8.02
N LEU A 112 4.22 16.03 -8.82
CA LEU A 112 3.99 17.42 -8.42
C LEU A 112 2.49 17.72 -8.27
N GLY A 113 1.67 17.24 -9.21
CA GLY A 113 0.22 17.41 -9.18
C GLY A 113 -0.42 16.74 -7.97
N GLY A 114 -0.05 15.48 -7.70
CA GLY A 114 -0.52 14.75 -6.52
C GLY A 114 -0.13 15.45 -5.21
N ALA A 115 1.12 15.87 -5.09
CA ALA A 115 1.59 16.62 -3.91
C ALA A 115 0.87 17.97 -3.75
N ALA A 116 0.62 18.70 -4.84
CA ALA A 116 -0.13 19.96 -4.82
C ALA A 116 -1.59 19.76 -4.37
N MET A 117 -2.17 18.58 -4.62
CA MET A 117 -3.51 18.19 -4.12
C MET A 117 -3.49 17.61 -2.70
N GLY A 118 -2.33 17.60 -2.02
CA GLY A 118 -2.19 17.14 -0.64
C GLY A 118 -1.89 15.65 -0.47
N VAL A 119 -1.58 14.92 -1.55
CA VAL A 119 -1.17 13.51 -1.46
C VAL A 119 0.21 13.42 -0.81
N CYS A 120 0.30 12.68 0.30
CA CYS A 120 1.50 12.59 1.13
C CYS A 120 2.25 11.25 1.02
N ASN A 121 1.68 10.24 0.38
CA ASN A 121 2.30 8.92 0.25
C ASN A 121 2.30 8.49 -1.21
N MET A 122 3.39 7.87 -1.66
CA MET A 122 3.53 7.38 -3.02
C MET A 122 4.13 5.97 -3.04
N LEU A 123 3.57 5.08 -3.86
CA LEU A 123 4.12 3.75 -4.11
C LEU A 123 4.62 3.68 -5.54
N CYS A 124 5.93 3.48 -5.69
CA CYS A 124 6.61 3.40 -6.99
C CYS A 124 6.57 1.97 -7.52
N LEU A 125 6.07 1.79 -8.73
CA LEU A 125 5.91 0.50 -9.40
C LEU A 125 6.55 0.53 -10.79
N THR A 126 7.13 -0.59 -11.22
CA THR A 126 7.48 -0.77 -12.64
C THR A 126 6.22 -0.92 -13.48
N GLY A 127 5.26 -1.69 -12.99
CA GLY A 127 4.04 -2.07 -13.69
C GLY A 127 4.16 -3.42 -14.42
N ASP A 128 3.01 -4.06 -14.63
CA ASP A 128 2.91 -5.32 -15.39
C ASP A 128 2.89 -5.04 -16.91
N GLY A 129 3.15 -6.08 -17.72
CA GLY A 129 3.05 -5.95 -19.18
C GLY A 129 1.60 -5.72 -19.64
N VAL A 130 1.42 -4.92 -20.69
CA VAL A 130 0.09 -4.60 -21.26
C VAL A 130 -0.68 -5.83 -21.75
N GLN A 131 0.01 -6.92 -22.07
CA GLN A 131 -0.57 -8.16 -22.56
C GLN A 131 -1.49 -8.86 -21.56
N ALA A 132 -1.37 -8.51 -20.27
CA ALA A 132 -2.20 -9.08 -19.21
C ALA A 132 -3.57 -8.38 -19.09
N GLY A 133 -3.76 -7.22 -19.73
CA GLY A 133 -4.91 -6.36 -19.55
C GLY A 133 -5.92 -6.38 -20.71
N ASP A 134 -6.86 -5.45 -20.63
CA ASP A 134 -7.97 -5.28 -21.57
C ASP A 134 -7.57 -4.60 -22.90
N HIS A 135 -6.39 -3.99 -22.95
CA HIS A 135 -5.82 -3.36 -24.15
C HIS A 135 -4.44 -3.95 -24.51
N PRO A 136 -4.34 -5.22 -24.91
CA PRO A 136 -3.05 -5.88 -25.17
C PRO A 136 -2.26 -5.27 -26.34
N GLN A 137 -2.89 -4.44 -27.18
CA GLN A 137 -2.25 -3.71 -28.29
C GLN A 137 -1.70 -2.34 -27.88
N ALA A 138 -1.97 -1.88 -26.65
CA ALA A 138 -1.45 -0.63 -26.15
C ALA A 138 0.09 -0.67 -26.18
N LYS A 139 0.71 0.47 -26.52
CA LYS A 139 2.18 0.56 -26.53
C LYS A 139 2.67 0.87 -25.13
N PRO A 140 3.39 -0.05 -24.48
CA PRO A 140 4.00 0.24 -23.17
C PRO A 140 5.12 1.26 -23.34
N VAL A 141 5.30 2.11 -22.34
CA VAL A 141 6.34 3.17 -22.34
C VAL A 141 7.60 2.66 -21.64
N PHE A 142 7.50 2.25 -20.38
CA PHE A 142 8.63 1.77 -19.56
C PHE A 142 9.91 2.61 -19.72
N ASP A 143 9.76 3.94 -19.79
CA ASP A 143 10.90 4.89 -19.81
C ASP A 143 11.68 4.83 -18.49
N LEU A 144 11.02 4.43 -17.42
CA LEU A 144 11.56 4.22 -16.09
C LEU A 144 11.21 2.81 -15.60
N ASP A 145 11.90 2.41 -14.53
CA ASP A 145 11.54 1.30 -13.66
C ASP A 145 11.29 1.81 -12.22
N CYS A 146 10.90 0.92 -11.32
CA CYS A 146 10.65 1.29 -9.93
C CYS A 146 11.85 1.98 -9.25
N VAL A 147 13.10 1.56 -9.54
CA VAL A 147 14.31 2.10 -8.91
C VAL A 147 14.61 3.50 -9.42
N SER A 148 14.55 3.71 -10.73
CA SER A 148 14.74 5.02 -11.34
C SER A 148 13.63 6.00 -10.98
N LEU A 149 12.37 5.53 -10.88
CA LEU A 149 11.24 6.33 -10.38
C LEU A 149 11.44 6.78 -8.93
N LEU A 150 11.87 5.88 -8.03
CA LEU A 150 12.22 6.23 -6.65
C LEU A 150 13.31 7.29 -6.59
N THR A 151 14.36 7.14 -7.40
CA THR A 151 15.47 8.11 -7.48
C THR A 151 14.97 9.49 -7.91
N ILE A 152 14.12 9.55 -8.95
CA ILE A 152 13.53 10.81 -9.43
C ILE A 152 12.65 11.45 -8.34
N ALA A 153 11.78 10.67 -7.70
CA ALA A 153 10.90 11.18 -6.67
C ALA A 153 11.68 11.71 -5.45
N ARG A 154 12.74 11.01 -5.05
CA ARG A 154 13.66 11.46 -4.02
C ARG A 154 14.37 12.76 -4.41
N THR A 155 14.92 12.87 -5.63
CA THR A 155 15.58 14.07 -6.12
C THR A 155 14.63 15.28 -6.17
N LEU A 156 13.38 15.07 -6.61
CA LEU A 156 12.35 16.11 -6.55
C LEU A 156 12.11 16.59 -5.12
N ARG A 157 12.02 15.67 -4.17
CA ARG A 157 11.71 15.94 -2.76
C ARG A 157 12.91 16.56 -2.01
N ASP A 158 14.08 15.91 -2.07
CA ASP A 158 15.21 16.20 -1.20
C ASP A 158 16.17 17.24 -1.80
N GLU A 159 16.28 17.28 -3.12
CA GLU A 159 17.23 18.14 -3.84
C GLU A 159 16.53 19.30 -4.58
N SER A 160 15.18 19.28 -4.65
CA SER A 160 14.38 20.28 -5.35
C SER A 160 14.74 20.44 -6.83
N HIS A 161 15.08 19.35 -7.52
CA HIS A 161 15.41 19.32 -8.93
C HIS A 161 14.64 18.25 -9.70
N PHE A 162 14.24 18.59 -10.92
CA PHE A 162 13.84 17.60 -11.91
C PHE A 162 15.04 16.75 -12.34
N GLN A 163 14.79 15.59 -12.91
CA GLN A 163 15.85 14.75 -13.48
C GLN A 163 16.69 15.47 -14.56
N SER A 164 16.13 16.48 -15.21
CA SER A 164 16.84 17.34 -16.18
C SER A 164 17.82 18.33 -15.55
N GLY A 165 17.87 18.42 -14.22
CA GLY A 165 18.65 19.42 -13.51
C GLY A 165 17.93 20.77 -13.32
N ARG A 166 16.75 20.97 -13.92
CA ARG A 166 15.96 22.18 -13.72
C ARG A 166 15.40 22.23 -12.30
N LYS A 167 15.48 23.39 -11.65
CA LYS A 167 15.02 23.59 -10.27
C LYS A 167 13.50 23.48 -10.13
N VAL A 168 13.05 22.87 -9.04
CA VAL A 168 11.65 22.87 -8.55
C VAL A 168 11.51 23.96 -7.51
N THR A 169 10.52 24.83 -7.64
CA THR A 169 10.33 25.99 -6.74
C THR A 169 9.70 25.60 -5.40
N SER A 170 8.86 24.56 -5.40
CA SER A 170 8.24 23.99 -4.19
C SER A 170 8.33 22.46 -4.29
N PRO A 171 9.21 21.81 -3.52
CA PRO A 171 9.38 20.36 -3.59
C PRO A 171 8.16 19.59 -3.03
N PRO A 172 7.88 18.38 -3.56
CA PRO A 172 6.82 17.53 -3.03
C PRO A 172 7.22 16.92 -1.68
N HIS A 173 6.35 16.99 -0.68
CA HIS A 173 6.58 16.36 0.63
C HIS A 173 5.87 15.00 0.68
N VAL A 174 6.53 13.96 0.19
CA VAL A 174 5.96 12.63 0.04
C VAL A 174 6.77 11.54 0.73
N PHE A 175 6.08 10.63 1.38
CA PHE A 175 6.63 9.40 1.95
C PHE A 175 6.69 8.35 0.84
N LEU A 176 7.91 7.91 0.49
CA LEU A 176 8.17 7.08 -0.68
C LEU A 176 8.15 5.61 -0.34
N GLY A 177 7.35 4.86 -1.07
CA GLY A 177 7.27 3.42 -0.97
C GLY A 177 7.54 2.70 -2.29
N ALA A 178 7.71 1.40 -2.19
CA ALA A 178 7.81 0.48 -3.32
C ALA A 178 7.21 -0.88 -2.99
N ALA A 179 6.92 -1.67 -4.02
CA ALA A 179 6.51 -3.05 -3.83
C ALA A 179 7.71 -4.00 -3.79
N GLU A 180 7.58 -5.14 -3.10
CA GLU A 180 8.51 -6.27 -3.17
C GLU A 180 7.74 -7.59 -3.13
N ASN A 181 8.32 -8.65 -3.68
CA ASN A 181 7.73 -9.98 -3.62
C ASN A 181 8.68 -10.96 -2.94
N PRO A 182 8.49 -11.26 -1.65
CA PRO A 182 9.32 -12.20 -0.89
C PRO A 182 9.32 -13.63 -1.44
N SER A 183 8.22 -14.03 -2.08
CA SER A 183 8.02 -15.41 -2.56
C SER A 183 8.55 -15.65 -3.98
N ALA A 184 8.93 -14.61 -4.72
CA ALA A 184 9.41 -14.77 -6.08
C ALA A 184 10.86 -15.27 -6.13
N LEU A 185 11.15 -16.13 -7.10
CA LEU A 185 12.49 -16.67 -7.33
C LEU A 185 13.43 -15.63 -7.99
N PRO A 186 14.75 -15.72 -7.76
CA PRO A 186 15.40 -16.51 -6.71
C PRO A 186 15.25 -15.84 -5.33
N HIS A 187 14.96 -16.63 -4.30
CA HIS A 187 14.58 -16.11 -2.98
C HIS A 187 15.71 -15.31 -2.28
N ASP A 188 16.95 -15.78 -2.38
CA ASP A 188 18.14 -15.12 -1.80
C ASP A 188 18.43 -13.75 -2.42
N TRP A 189 17.92 -13.49 -3.62
CA TRP A 189 18.10 -12.22 -4.33
C TRP A 189 17.11 -11.13 -3.89
N ARG A 190 15.99 -11.50 -3.28
CA ARG A 190 14.89 -10.55 -2.98
C ARG A 190 15.31 -9.44 -2.01
N ALA A 191 15.98 -9.78 -0.93
CA ALA A 191 16.48 -8.77 0.00
C ALA A 191 17.52 -7.82 -0.64
N ARG A 192 18.32 -8.31 -1.61
CA ARG A 192 19.24 -7.45 -2.38
C ARG A 192 18.51 -6.49 -3.31
N ARG A 193 17.37 -6.92 -3.90
CA ARG A 193 16.50 -6.01 -4.67
C ARG A 193 15.87 -4.96 -3.77
N LEU A 194 15.41 -5.37 -2.60
CA LEU A 194 14.95 -4.43 -1.57
C LEU A 194 16.01 -3.40 -1.23
N ALA A 195 17.26 -3.82 -1.00
CA ALA A 195 18.39 -2.92 -0.71
C ALA A 195 18.58 -1.84 -1.79
N LYS A 196 18.43 -2.20 -3.07
CA LYS A 196 18.48 -1.22 -4.19
C LYS A 196 17.37 -0.19 -4.11
N LYS A 197 16.14 -0.62 -3.78
CA LYS A 197 14.99 0.28 -3.62
C LYS A 197 15.17 1.22 -2.43
N VAL A 198 15.69 0.71 -1.30
CA VAL A 198 16.02 1.54 -0.12
C VAL A 198 17.10 2.56 -0.47
N ALA A 199 18.17 2.16 -1.15
CA ALA A 199 19.22 3.07 -1.60
C ALA A 199 18.70 4.15 -2.57
N ALA A 200 17.70 3.81 -3.40
CA ALA A 200 17.04 4.75 -4.31
C ALA A 200 16.07 5.72 -3.60
N GLY A 201 15.69 5.45 -2.34
CA GLY A 201 14.84 6.35 -1.56
C GLY A 201 13.56 5.75 -0.99
N ALA A 202 13.33 4.44 -1.13
CA ALA A 202 12.18 3.79 -0.52
C ALA A 202 12.26 3.83 1.01
N GLN A 203 11.20 4.31 1.66
CA GLN A 203 11.07 4.43 3.10
C GLN A 203 10.09 3.40 3.67
N PHE A 204 9.15 2.94 2.85
CA PHE A 204 8.31 1.79 3.17
C PHE A 204 8.18 0.83 1.99
N ILE A 205 7.85 -0.41 2.31
CA ILE A 205 7.62 -1.48 1.33
C ILE A 205 6.27 -2.11 1.63
N GLN A 206 5.47 -2.31 0.60
CA GLN A 206 4.30 -3.17 0.64
C GLN A 206 4.64 -4.43 -0.16
N THR A 207 4.50 -5.60 0.46
CA THR A 207 4.83 -6.84 -0.24
C THR A 207 3.65 -7.37 -1.03
N GLN A 208 3.94 -8.24 -2.01
CA GLN A 208 2.94 -9.12 -2.61
C GLN A 208 2.38 -10.05 -1.53
N TYR A 209 1.26 -10.75 -1.79
CA TYR A 209 0.66 -11.71 -0.86
C TYR A 209 1.68 -12.70 -0.31
N CYS A 210 1.76 -12.80 1.02
CA CYS A 210 2.67 -13.68 1.75
C CYS A 210 1.92 -14.88 2.33
N TYR A 211 1.42 -15.77 1.48
CA TYR A 211 0.72 -16.98 1.92
C TYR A 211 1.65 -18.00 2.59
N ASP A 212 2.92 -18.03 2.21
CA ASP A 212 3.95 -18.83 2.85
C ASP A 212 4.74 -18.00 3.87
N LEU A 213 4.38 -18.14 5.14
CA LEU A 213 5.06 -17.43 6.21
C LEU A 213 6.50 -17.90 6.45
N SER A 214 6.87 -19.10 5.99
CA SER A 214 8.25 -19.59 6.10
C SER A 214 9.17 -18.84 5.14
N LEU A 215 8.70 -18.59 3.91
CA LEU A 215 9.39 -17.74 2.94
C LEU A 215 9.49 -16.29 3.41
N LEU A 216 8.41 -15.76 3.99
CA LEU A 216 8.43 -14.40 4.56
C LEU A 216 9.47 -14.28 5.70
N ARG A 217 9.50 -15.26 6.63
CA ARG A 217 10.51 -15.28 7.71
C ARG A 217 11.93 -15.40 7.16
N SER A 218 12.13 -16.22 6.13
CA SER A 218 13.44 -16.33 5.47
C SER A 218 13.85 -15.03 4.79
N PHE A 219 12.94 -14.39 4.09
CA PHE A 219 13.16 -13.06 3.51
C PHE A 219 13.55 -12.03 4.58
N MET A 220 12.83 -11.99 5.71
CA MET A 220 13.13 -11.04 6.79
C MET A 220 14.49 -11.28 7.44
N ARG A 221 14.97 -12.54 7.56
CA ARG A 221 16.34 -12.80 7.99
C ARG A 221 17.37 -12.20 7.02
N HIS A 222 17.19 -12.37 5.72
CA HIS A 222 18.08 -11.75 4.73
C HIS A 222 18.01 -10.21 4.75
N VAL A 223 16.84 -9.63 5.08
CA VAL A 223 16.69 -8.19 5.28
C VAL A 223 17.50 -7.71 6.50
N GLU A 224 17.48 -8.50 7.58
CA GLU A 224 18.28 -8.25 8.79
C GLU A 224 19.78 -8.37 8.51
N ASP A 225 20.21 -9.45 7.84
CA ASP A 225 21.62 -9.69 7.45
C ASP A 225 22.19 -8.54 6.61
N LEU A 226 21.36 -7.86 5.82
CA LEU A 226 21.75 -6.68 5.05
C LEU A 226 21.65 -5.35 5.84
N GLY A 227 21.31 -5.39 7.12
CA GLY A 227 21.19 -4.22 7.98
C GLY A 227 20.07 -3.26 7.55
N LEU A 228 18.99 -3.77 6.97
CA LEU A 228 17.88 -2.97 6.46
C LEU A 228 16.75 -2.79 7.48
N VAL A 229 16.69 -3.65 8.51
CA VAL A 229 15.73 -3.50 9.62
C VAL A 229 15.94 -2.16 10.31
N GLY A 230 14.87 -1.41 10.52
CA GLY A 230 14.92 -0.04 11.08
C GLY A 230 15.28 1.05 10.05
N ARG A 231 15.71 0.69 8.83
CA ARG A 231 15.97 1.64 7.74
C ARG A 231 14.81 1.79 6.77
N VAL A 232 13.92 0.83 6.75
CA VAL A 232 12.72 0.80 5.91
C VAL A 232 11.60 0.09 6.67
N PHE A 233 10.38 0.58 6.53
CA PHE A 233 9.19 -0.05 7.09
C PHE A 233 8.66 -1.10 6.12
N ILE A 234 8.40 -2.33 6.60
CA ILE A 234 7.90 -3.42 5.76
C ILE A 234 6.47 -3.76 6.19
N LEU A 235 5.52 -3.62 5.27
CA LEU A 235 4.14 -4.00 5.42
C LEU A 235 3.90 -5.26 4.60
N ALA A 236 3.59 -6.37 5.28
CA ALA A 236 3.38 -7.65 4.62
C ALA A 236 2.02 -7.69 3.93
N GLY A 237 2.01 -8.05 2.65
CA GLY A 237 0.80 -8.23 1.86
C GLY A 237 0.04 -9.48 2.28
N VAL A 238 -1.26 -9.37 2.53
CA VAL A 238 -2.16 -10.46 2.89
C VAL A 238 -3.50 -10.28 2.19
N GLY A 239 -4.25 -11.36 2.05
CA GLY A 239 -5.60 -11.28 1.51
C GLY A 239 -6.30 -12.63 1.49
N PRO A 240 -7.65 -12.64 1.46
CA PRO A 240 -8.43 -13.86 1.52
C PRO A 240 -8.35 -14.67 0.23
N LEU A 241 -8.28 -15.98 0.38
CA LEU A 241 -8.43 -16.95 -0.70
C LEU A 241 -9.91 -17.37 -0.81
N ARG A 242 -10.53 -17.23 -1.98
CA ARG A 242 -11.97 -17.53 -2.13
C ARG A 242 -12.30 -19.02 -2.19
N SER A 243 -11.39 -19.81 -2.75
CA SER A 243 -11.57 -21.25 -2.93
C SER A 243 -10.25 -21.91 -3.29
N ALA A 244 -10.17 -23.23 -3.14
CA ALA A 244 -9.04 -24.04 -3.59
C ALA A 244 -8.74 -23.85 -5.10
N LYS A 245 -9.79 -23.78 -5.92
CA LYS A 245 -9.67 -23.55 -7.38
C LYS A 245 -9.04 -22.18 -7.68
N THR A 246 -9.47 -21.12 -7.01
CA THR A 246 -8.89 -19.77 -7.18
C THR A 246 -7.46 -19.72 -6.68
N ALA A 247 -7.16 -20.35 -5.54
CA ALA A 247 -5.81 -20.42 -5.00
C ALA A 247 -4.84 -21.14 -5.93
N ASP A 248 -5.25 -22.27 -6.48
CA ASP A 248 -4.46 -23.03 -7.44
C ASP A 248 -4.25 -22.27 -8.76
N TRP A 249 -5.28 -21.56 -9.23
CA TRP A 249 -5.16 -20.68 -10.40
C TRP A 249 -4.16 -19.53 -10.13
N MET A 250 -4.26 -18.85 -8.98
CA MET A 250 -3.33 -17.77 -8.60
C MET A 250 -1.89 -18.28 -8.57
N ARG A 251 -1.66 -19.44 -7.95
CA ARG A 251 -0.34 -20.06 -7.87
C ARG A 251 0.30 -20.33 -9.24
N ARG A 252 -0.52 -20.70 -10.24
CA ARG A 252 -0.04 -21.03 -11.59
C ARG A 252 0.10 -19.84 -12.51
N ASN A 253 -0.72 -18.80 -12.31
CA ASN A 253 -0.89 -17.72 -13.29
C ASN A 253 -0.37 -16.36 -12.80
N VAL A 254 -0.22 -16.16 -11.48
CA VAL A 254 0.32 -14.90 -10.95
C VAL A 254 1.81 -15.04 -10.74
N PRO A 255 2.66 -14.27 -11.45
CA PRO A 255 4.10 -14.40 -11.37
C PRO A 255 4.63 -14.22 -9.93
N GLY A 256 5.42 -15.21 -9.49
CA GLY A 256 6.03 -15.20 -8.16
C GLY A 256 5.05 -15.44 -7.01
N MET A 257 3.83 -15.87 -7.28
CA MET A 257 2.89 -16.29 -6.27
C MET A 257 3.24 -17.69 -5.76
N HIS A 258 3.38 -17.81 -4.44
CA HIS A 258 3.55 -19.09 -3.78
C HIS A 258 2.43 -19.32 -2.77
N ILE A 259 1.64 -20.38 -2.97
CA ILE A 259 0.57 -20.79 -2.06
C ILE A 259 0.83 -22.24 -1.68
N PRO A 260 1.11 -22.53 -0.40
CA PRO A 260 1.37 -23.89 0.09
C PRO A 260 0.19 -24.85 -0.16
N ASP A 261 0.49 -26.11 -0.48
CA ASP A 261 -0.53 -27.15 -0.69
C ASP A 261 -1.46 -27.28 0.52
N ALA A 262 -0.92 -27.19 1.73
CA ALA A 262 -1.72 -27.25 2.95
C ALA A 262 -2.87 -26.20 3.02
N LEU A 263 -2.67 -24.99 2.44
CA LEU A 263 -3.74 -24.00 2.37
C LEU A 263 -4.79 -24.36 1.30
N ILE A 264 -4.36 -24.91 0.19
CA ILE A 264 -5.25 -25.37 -0.88
C ILE A 264 -6.09 -26.54 -0.38
N ASP A 265 -5.49 -27.52 0.29
CA ASP A 265 -6.17 -28.68 0.88
C ASP A 265 -7.16 -28.25 1.97
N ARG A 266 -6.78 -27.28 2.81
CA ARG A 266 -7.65 -26.71 3.83
C ARG A 266 -8.90 -26.07 3.21
N LEU A 267 -8.73 -25.30 2.14
CA LEU A 267 -9.84 -24.70 1.39
C LEU A 267 -10.71 -25.75 0.67
N ALA A 268 -10.09 -26.82 0.15
CA ALA A 268 -10.81 -27.89 -0.52
C ALA A 268 -11.69 -28.72 0.45
N GLY A 269 -11.24 -28.90 1.68
CA GLY A 269 -11.97 -29.62 2.73
C GLY A 269 -13.02 -28.79 3.46
N ALA A 270 -13.06 -27.48 3.24
CA ALA A 270 -13.96 -26.59 3.96
C ALA A 270 -15.41 -26.68 3.42
N LYS A 271 -16.40 -26.63 4.33
CA LYS A 271 -17.83 -26.51 3.96
C LYS A 271 -18.15 -25.15 3.33
N ASP A 272 -17.46 -24.09 3.78
CA ASP A 272 -17.52 -22.73 3.24
C ASP A 272 -16.09 -22.25 2.94
N PRO A 273 -15.58 -22.50 1.73
CA PRO A 273 -14.21 -22.12 1.37
C PRO A 273 -13.96 -20.60 1.44
N ALA A 274 -14.96 -19.76 1.18
CA ALA A 274 -14.81 -18.32 1.23
C ALA A 274 -14.65 -17.84 2.69
N ARG A 275 -15.38 -18.38 3.62
CA ARG A 275 -15.21 -18.15 5.07
C ARG A 275 -13.85 -18.64 5.53
N GLU A 276 -13.49 -19.87 5.16
CA GLU A 276 -12.20 -20.47 5.49
C GLU A 276 -11.03 -19.60 5.00
N GLY A 277 -11.13 -19.06 3.79
CA GLY A 277 -10.11 -18.16 3.25
C GLY A 277 -9.98 -16.85 4.04
N ARG A 278 -11.08 -16.33 4.59
CA ARG A 278 -11.02 -15.19 5.53
C ARG A 278 -10.36 -15.59 6.84
N ASP A 279 -10.70 -16.76 7.38
CA ASP A 279 -10.13 -17.28 8.62
C ASP A 279 -8.61 -17.48 8.48
N ILE A 280 -8.14 -18.07 7.36
CA ILE A 280 -6.73 -18.17 7.02
C ILE A 280 -6.06 -16.79 7.00
N CYS A 281 -6.68 -15.79 6.37
CA CYS A 281 -6.12 -14.44 6.30
C CYS A 281 -5.99 -13.81 7.70
N VAL A 282 -6.98 -13.96 8.56
CA VAL A 282 -6.95 -13.50 9.96
C VAL A 282 -5.78 -14.15 10.71
N GLU A 283 -5.62 -15.48 10.62
CA GLU A 283 -4.52 -16.22 11.24
C GLU A 283 -3.16 -15.74 10.74
N GLN A 284 -3.04 -15.48 9.43
CA GLN A 284 -1.82 -14.95 8.83
C GLN A 284 -1.46 -13.56 9.37
N ILE A 285 -2.43 -12.64 9.48
CA ILE A 285 -2.20 -11.31 10.08
C ILE A 285 -1.67 -11.44 11.51
N GLN A 286 -2.30 -12.31 12.32
CA GLN A 286 -1.88 -12.55 13.71
C GLN A 286 -0.45 -13.11 13.79
N ALA A 287 -0.11 -14.06 12.93
CA ALA A 287 1.22 -14.66 12.87
C ALA A 287 2.30 -13.68 12.35
N ILE A 288 1.96 -12.83 11.38
CA ILE A 288 2.84 -11.81 10.80
C ILE A 288 3.21 -10.74 11.82
N ARG A 289 2.28 -10.37 12.71
CA ARG A 289 2.54 -9.41 13.79
C ARG A 289 3.70 -9.82 14.69
N GLY A 290 3.97 -11.12 14.82
CA GLY A 290 5.08 -11.67 15.58
C GLY A 290 6.40 -11.83 14.80
N ILE A 291 6.49 -11.40 13.53
CA ILE A 291 7.71 -11.52 12.74
C ILE A 291 8.58 -10.28 12.96
N PRO A 292 9.82 -10.42 13.46
CA PRO A 292 10.72 -9.28 13.66
C PRO A 292 10.96 -8.49 12.37
N GLY A 293 10.97 -7.16 12.48
CA GLY A 293 11.21 -6.24 11.35
C GLY A 293 9.99 -5.95 10.47
N ILE A 294 8.86 -6.63 10.67
CA ILE A 294 7.58 -6.25 10.02
C ILE A 294 6.94 -5.12 10.79
N SER A 295 6.57 -4.05 10.07
CA SER A 295 6.01 -2.82 10.64
C SER A 295 4.50 -2.69 10.45
N GLY A 296 3.88 -3.62 9.70
CA GLY A 296 2.45 -3.58 9.42
C GLY A 296 2.00 -4.62 8.43
N VAL A 297 0.73 -4.54 8.06
CA VAL A 297 0.15 -5.35 6.98
C VAL A 297 -0.48 -4.48 5.91
N HIS A 298 -0.48 -5.00 4.69
CA HIS A 298 -1.20 -4.47 3.55
C HIS A 298 -2.26 -5.46 3.14
N VAL A 299 -3.53 -5.18 3.47
CA VAL A 299 -4.66 -6.10 3.27
C VAL A 299 -5.31 -5.82 1.93
N MET A 300 -5.23 -6.76 1.02
CA MET A 300 -5.70 -6.62 -0.36
C MET A 300 -6.81 -7.63 -0.66
N ALA A 301 -7.88 -7.17 -1.28
CA ALA A 301 -8.87 -8.05 -1.90
C ALA A 301 -9.60 -7.28 -3.00
N TYR A 302 -9.29 -7.60 -4.24
CA TYR A 302 -9.83 -6.91 -5.39
C TYR A 302 -11.36 -6.86 -5.38
N ARG A 303 -11.92 -5.64 -5.33
CA ARG A 303 -13.37 -5.35 -5.29
C ARG A 303 -14.13 -6.10 -4.18
N GLN A 304 -13.53 -6.19 -2.97
CA GLN A 304 -14.13 -6.83 -1.79
C GLN A 304 -13.82 -6.03 -0.53
N GLU A 305 -14.07 -4.74 -0.56
CA GLU A 305 -13.72 -3.78 0.48
C GLU A 305 -14.32 -4.18 1.84
N GLU A 306 -15.58 -4.63 1.88
CA GLU A 306 -16.26 -5.10 3.11
C GLU A 306 -15.58 -6.33 3.72
N THR A 307 -15.14 -7.25 2.86
CA THR A 307 -14.38 -8.44 3.32
C THR A 307 -13.06 -8.05 3.96
N VAL A 308 -12.38 -7.03 3.42
CA VAL A 308 -11.12 -6.51 3.98
C VAL A 308 -11.37 -5.89 5.36
N ALA A 309 -12.40 -5.07 5.50
CA ALA A 309 -12.78 -4.46 6.78
C ALA A 309 -13.11 -5.53 7.84
N GLU A 310 -13.90 -6.57 7.48
CA GLU A 310 -14.18 -7.72 8.34
C GLU A 310 -12.91 -8.44 8.81
N ILE A 311 -11.98 -8.71 7.89
CA ILE A 311 -10.71 -9.38 8.20
C ILE A 311 -9.87 -8.56 9.18
N ILE A 312 -9.74 -7.26 8.94
CA ILE A 312 -8.98 -6.36 9.83
C ILE A 312 -9.59 -6.37 11.24
N ASP A 313 -10.90 -6.24 11.35
CA ASP A 313 -11.59 -6.25 12.63
C ASP A 313 -11.36 -7.58 13.37
N ARG A 314 -11.63 -8.71 12.72
CA ARG A 314 -11.49 -10.06 13.29
C ARG A 314 -10.05 -10.42 13.64
N SER A 315 -9.07 -9.87 12.98
CA SER A 315 -7.65 -10.12 13.28
C SER A 315 -7.21 -9.53 14.61
N GLY A 316 -7.95 -8.55 15.13
CA GLY A 316 -7.59 -7.83 16.35
C GLY A 316 -6.32 -6.97 16.20
N VAL A 317 -5.85 -6.76 14.97
CA VAL A 317 -4.57 -6.06 14.70
C VAL A 317 -4.59 -4.60 15.17
N LEU A 318 -5.77 -4.00 15.25
CA LEU A 318 -5.99 -2.63 15.74
C LEU A 318 -6.40 -2.57 17.23
N ALA A 319 -6.36 -3.69 17.97
CA ALA A 319 -6.74 -3.71 19.37
C ALA A 319 -5.89 -2.72 20.20
N GLY A 320 -6.55 -1.94 21.03
CA GLY A 320 -5.91 -0.90 21.86
C GLY A 320 -5.60 0.42 21.14
N ARG A 321 -5.89 0.52 19.85
CA ARG A 321 -5.74 1.77 19.07
C ARG A 321 -7.08 2.50 18.99
N VAL A 322 -7.02 3.85 18.98
CA VAL A 322 -8.18 4.68 18.68
C VAL A 322 -8.50 4.54 17.19
N PRO A 323 -9.74 4.16 16.82
CA PRO A 323 -10.15 4.10 15.43
C PRO A 323 -10.01 5.46 14.75
N TRP A 324 -9.42 5.47 13.57
CA TRP A 324 -9.24 6.69 12.80
C TRP A 324 -10.34 6.86 11.76
N TYR A 325 -10.84 8.10 11.66
CA TYR A 325 -11.84 8.50 10.67
C TYR A 325 -11.36 9.75 9.92
N PRO A 326 -11.54 9.83 8.60
CA PRO A 326 -11.13 11.00 7.82
C PRO A 326 -11.89 12.26 8.29
N GLY A 327 -11.18 13.38 8.38
CA GLY A 327 -11.76 14.67 8.79
C GLY A 327 -12.19 14.77 10.26
N ARG A 328 -11.93 13.76 11.07
CA ARG A 328 -12.30 13.71 12.51
C ARG A 328 -11.09 13.65 13.44
N ASP A 329 -10.00 14.30 13.11
CA ASP A 329 -8.83 14.37 14.01
C ASP A 329 -9.11 15.10 15.34
N ARG A 330 -10.39 15.48 15.62
CA ARG A 330 -10.80 16.32 16.72
C ARG A 330 -11.61 15.66 17.82
N ASP A 331 -12.32 14.56 17.53
CA ASP A 331 -13.07 13.82 18.54
C ASP A 331 -12.85 12.33 18.35
N PRO A 332 -12.19 11.64 19.31
CA PRO A 332 -12.16 10.20 19.28
C PRO A 332 -13.59 9.68 19.40
N PRO A 333 -14.09 8.83 18.48
CA PRO A 333 -15.34 8.16 18.69
C PRO A 333 -15.25 7.33 19.96
N GLY A 334 -16.35 7.31 20.71
CA GLY A 334 -16.49 6.43 21.86
C GLY A 334 -16.17 4.96 21.50
N PRO A 335 -15.93 4.10 22.49
CA PRO A 335 -15.58 2.69 22.26
C PRO A 335 -16.62 2.04 21.34
N ARG A 336 -16.15 1.27 20.34
CA ARG A 336 -17.04 0.50 19.47
C ARG A 336 -17.96 -0.37 20.32
N PRO A 337 -19.27 -0.48 20.03
CA PRO A 337 -20.08 -1.51 20.65
C PRO A 337 -19.47 -2.86 20.29
N HIS A 338 -19.08 -3.62 21.31
CA HIS A 338 -18.71 -5.02 21.17
C HIS A 338 -19.86 -5.72 20.48
N GLY A 339 -19.56 -6.47 19.41
CA GLY A 339 -20.50 -7.07 18.51
C GLY A 339 -21.72 -7.66 19.22
N ALA A 340 -22.86 -7.32 18.68
CA ALA A 340 -24.04 -8.14 18.86
C ALA A 340 -23.77 -9.49 18.17
N ALA A 341 -23.88 -10.56 18.98
CA ALA A 341 -23.66 -11.94 18.61
C ALA A 341 -24.55 -12.39 17.43
#